data_10681846e40624650db38d0cc8d9506c
#
_entry.id   10681846e40624650db38d0cc8d9506c
#
_cell.length_a   1.000
_cell.length_b   1.000
_cell.length_c   1.000
_cell.angle_alpha   90.00
_cell.angle_beta   90.00
_cell.angle_gamma   90.00
#
_symmetry.space_group_name_H-M   'P 1'
#
loop_
_entity.id
_entity.type
_entity.pdbx_description
1 polymer ?
#
loop_
_entity_poly.entity_id
_entity_poly.type
_entity_poly.pdbx_seq_one_letter_code
_entity_poly.pdbx_strand_id
1 'polypeptide(L)'
;NYDNPDSEADYHGVPIMASNMDGVGTFEMARALSKQGVFTCLVKTYTADELIQFFTDNPICCVNTAMSIGIAYKDLENLHAVKKEGYKHHLKYLCIDVANGYSERFATIVEEIRQTYADLVIIAGNVVTGEMTEELILSGANIVKVGIGPGSVCTTRIKTGVGYPQLSAIIECADAAH
;
A
#
# COMPACT_ATOMS: atom_id res chain seq x y z
N ASN A 1 13.26 -9.72 14.97
CA ASN A 1 14.18 -8.60 14.72
C ASN A 1 14.75 -8.74 13.32
N TYR A 2 14.02 -8.25 12.32
CA TYR A 2 14.58 -7.99 11.01
C TYR A 2 15.13 -6.56 11.05
N ASP A 3 16.31 -6.42 11.62
CA ASP A 3 17.13 -5.23 11.48
C ASP A 3 17.62 -5.19 10.02
N ASN A 4 16.84 -4.54 9.15
CA ASN A 4 17.40 -4.01 7.92
C ASN A 4 18.01 -2.65 8.29
N PRO A 5 19.34 -2.55 8.46
CA PRO A 5 19.99 -1.35 8.97
C PRO A 5 19.91 -0.15 8.02
N ASP A 6 19.41 -0.34 6.80
CA ASP A 6 19.32 0.70 5.77
C ASP A 6 17.90 1.28 5.58
N SER A 7 16.90 0.82 6.32
CA SER A 7 15.57 1.41 6.25
C SER A 7 15.39 2.45 7.36
N GLU A 8 15.88 3.68 7.17
CA GLU A 8 15.44 4.87 7.92
C GLU A 8 13.96 5.23 7.64
N ALA A 9 13.09 4.22 7.66
CA ALA A 9 11.68 4.38 7.34
C ALA A 9 10.83 4.47 8.60
N ASP A 10 11.27 5.25 9.58
CA ASP A 10 10.44 5.54 10.74
C ASP A 10 9.30 6.48 10.34
N TYR A 11 8.09 5.96 10.44
CA TYR A 11 6.88 6.78 10.39
C TYR A 11 6.57 7.29 11.79
N HIS A 12 6.58 8.60 11.94
CA HIS A 12 6.16 9.28 13.16
C HIS A 12 4.82 9.97 12.93
N GLY A 13 3.75 9.43 13.45
CA GLY A 13 2.41 9.99 13.27
C GLY A 13 1.33 9.17 13.94
N VAL A 14 0.09 9.54 13.67
CA VAL A 14 -1.07 8.80 14.16
C VAL A 14 -1.18 7.49 13.36
N PRO A 15 -1.32 6.31 14.00
CA PRO A 15 -1.39 5.02 13.32
C PRO A 15 -2.78 4.77 12.71
N ILE A 16 -3.26 5.73 11.94
CA ILE A 16 -4.52 5.68 11.20
C ILE A 16 -4.20 6.04 9.75
N MET A 17 -4.75 5.26 8.82
CA MET A 17 -4.53 5.44 7.40
C MET A 17 -5.86 5.57 6.66
N ALA A 18 -6.05 6.68 5.93
CA ALA A 18 -7.14 6.81 5.00
C ALA A 18 -6.93 5.83 3.83
N SER A 19 -7.95 5.01 3.55
CA SER A 19 -7.89 3.95 2.55
C SER A 19 -7.79 4.49 1.13
N ASN A 20 -7.17 3.72 0.24
CA ASN A 20 -7.06 3.99 -1.19
C ASN A 20 -8.38 3.73 -1.97
N MET A 21 -9.46 4.29 -1.48
CA MET A 21 -10.81 4.17 -2.04
C MET A 21 -11.23 5.50 -2.68
N ASP A 22 -12.12 5.41 -3.69
CA ASP A 22 -12.74 6.58 -4.29
C ASP A 22 -13.39 7.47 -3.23
N GLY A 23 -13.17 8.78 -3.32
CA GLY A 23 -13.66 9.75 -2.36
C GLY A 23 -12.94 9.79 -1.01
N VAL A 24 -12.03 8.86 -0.73
CA VAL A 24 -11.24 8.78 0.51
C VAL A 24 -9.75 9.02 0.23
N GLY A 25 -9.13 8.23 -0.63
CA GLY A 25 -7.72 8.34 -0.98
C GLY A 25 -7.44 9.45 -2.00
N THR A 26 -7.82 10.68 -1.71
CA THR A 26 -7.71 11.83 -2.61
C THR A 26 -6.56 12.76 -2.23
N PHE A 27 -6.12 13.58 -3.17
CA PHE A 27 -5.13 14.63 -2.91
C PHE A 27 -5.58 15.64 -1.85
N GLU A 28 -6.88 15.93 -1.80
CA GLU A 28 -7.46 16.82 -0.80
C GLU A 28 -7.39 16.20 0.59
N MET A 29 -7.73 14.92 0.70
CA MET A 29 -7.63 14.17 1.95
C MET A 29 -6.17 14.10 2.41
N ALA A 30 -5.24 13.79 1.52
CA ALA A 30 -3.82 13.75 1.85
C ALA A 30 -3.31 15.09 2.39
N ARG A 31 -3.67 16.22 1.76
CA ARG A 31 -3.31 17.56 2.26
C ARG A 31 -3.92 17.88 3.62
N ALA A 32 -5.15 17.46 3.86
CA ALA A 32 -5.84 17.70 5.12
C ALA A 32 -5.24 16.86 6.26
N LEU A 33 -5.06 15.57 6.02
CA LEU A 33 -4.59 14.60 7.01
C LEU A 33 -3.10 14.76 7.34
N SER A 34 -2.27 15.15 6.37
CA SER A 34 -0.84 15.40 6.59
C SER A 34 -0.59 16.45 7.67
N LYS A 35 -1.45 17.47 7.76
CA LYS A 35 -1.38 18.51 8.80
C LYS A 35 -1.62 17.99 10.21
N GLN A 36 -2.25 16.82 10.32
CA GLN A 36 -2.58 16.15 11.59
C GLN A 36 -1.67 14.92 11.85
N GLY A 37 -0.67 14.69 11.00
CA GLY A 37 0.19 13.50 11.10
C GLY A 37 -0.57 12.19 10.87
N VAL A 38 -1.65 12.20 10.09
CA VAL A 38 -2.44 11.03 9.71
C VAL A 38 -2.05 10.59 8.30
N PHE A 39 -1.95 9.28 8.07
CA PHE A 39 -1.50 8.72 6.82
C PHE A 39 -2.62 8.63 5.76
N THR A 40 -2.26 8.73 4.48
CA THR A 40 -3.20 8.55 3.36
C THR A 40 -2.63 7.61 2.31
N CYS A 41 -3.38 6.57 1.94
CA CYS A 41 -3.14 5.86 0.69
C CYS A 41 -3.98 6.51 -0.42
N LEU A 42 -3.33 6.99 -1.47
CA LEU A 42 -4.01 7.56 -2.63
C LEU A 42 -4.71 6.46 -3.45
N VAL A 43 -5.84 6.79 -4.05
CA VAL A 43 -6.49 5.88 -4.98
C VAL A 43 -5.60 5.63 -6.21
N LYS A 44 -5.62 4.40 -6.76
CA LYS A 44 -4.72 3.97 -7.85
C LYS A 44 -5.09 4.51 -9.25
N THR A 45 -6.11 5.34 -9.35
CA THR A 45 -6.56 5.90 -10.63
C THR A 45 -5.81 7.15 -11.08
N TYR A 46 -5.01 7.74 -10.20
CA TYR A 46 -4.18 8.88 -10.55
C TYR A 46 -3.07 8.49 -11.54
N THR A 47 -2.85 9.36 -12.53
CA THR A 47 -1.76 9.21 -13.50
C THR A 47 -0.41 9.58 -12.90
N ALA A 48 0.68 9.17 -13.56
CA ALA A 48 2.02 9.56 -13.14
C ALA A 48 2.20 11.08 -13.07
N ASP A 49 1.71 11.80 -14.08
CA ASP A 49 1.83 13.27 -14.14
C ASP A 49 1.10 13.94 -12.98
N GLU A 50 -0.11 13.49 -12.65
CA GLU A 50 -0.87 14.01 -11.50
C GLU A 50 -0.17 13.75 -10.18
N LEU A 51 0.41 12.56 -10.01
CA LEU A 51 1.16 12.19 -8.80
C LEU A 51 2.45 13.01 -8.67
N ILE A 52 3.19 13.16 -9.76
CA ILE A 52 4.41 13.98 -9.82
C ILE A 52 4.08 15.42 -9.43
N GLN A 53 3.06 16.00 -10.05
CA GLN A 53 2.62 17.35 -9.74
C GLN A 53 2.19 17.50 -8.28
N PHE A 54 1.39 16.53 -7.77
CA PHE A 54 0.92 16.55 -6.39
C PHE A 54 2.07 16.54 -5.38
N PHE A 55 3.03 15.62 -5.52
CA PHE A 55 4.16 15.52 -4.59
C PHE A 55 5.12 16.71 -4.71
N THR A 56 5.26 17.30 -5.90
CA THR A 56 6.04 18.51 -6.11
C THR A 56 5.45 19.70 -5.36
N ASP A 57 4.15 19.88 -5.50
CA ASP A 57 3.44 21.03 -4.91
C ASP A 57 3.21 20.85 -3.40
N ASN A 58 3.28 19.61 -2.91
CA ASN A 58 2.96 19.27 -1.52
C ASN A 58 4.06 18.41 -0.86
N PRO A 59 5.29 18.89 -0.71
CA PRO A 59 6.39 18.10 -0.18
C PRO A 59 6.14 17.58 1.24
N ILE A 60 5.35 18.27 2.04
CA ILE A 60 4.96 17.83 3.38
C ILE A 60 4.12 16.54 3.36
N CYS A 61 3.41 16.26 2.25
CA CYS A 61 2.64 15.03 2.12
C CYS A 61 3.49 13.80 1.86
N CYS A 62 4.74 13.98 1.40
CA CYS A 62 5.62 12.85 1.04
C CYS A 62 5.95 11.94 2.23
N VAL A 63 5.87 12.46 3.46
CA VAL A 63 6.22 11.72 4.69
C VAL A 63 5.07 10.84 5.22
N ASN A 64 3.85 11.02 4.72
CA ASN A 64 2.68 10.28 5.19
C ASN A 64 1.63 10.02 4.11
N THR A 65 2.07 9.92 2.86
CA THR A 65 1.19 9.60 1.74
C THR A 65 1.81 8.51 0.88
N ALA A 66 1.06 7.45 0.61
CA ALA A 66 1.43 6.40 -0.31
C ALA A 66 0.78 6.59 -1.68
N MET A 67 1.55 6.42 -2.75
CA MET A 67 1.02 6.11 -4.08
C MET A 67 0.44 4.70 -4.07
N SER A 68 -0.68 4.46 -4.74
CA SER A 68 -1.22 3.11 -4.92
C SER A 68 -1.14 2.65 -6.37
N ILE A 69 -0.85 1.36 -6.54
CA ILE A 69 -0.86 0.67 -7.83
C ILE A 69 -1.61 -0.67 -7.73
N GLY A 70 -2.05 -1.21 -8.86
CA GLY A 70 -2.42 -2.61 -9.00
C GLY A 70 -1.23 -3.46 -9.45
N ILE A 71 -1.52 -4.56 -10.16
CA ILE A 71 -0.51 -5.49 -10.69
C ILE A 71 -0.56 -5.58 -12.23
N ALA A 72 -1.24 -4.66 -12.89
CA ALA A 72 -1.25 -4.59 -14.33
C ALA A 72 0.03 -3.92 -14.85
N TYR A 73 0.41 -4.22 -16.08
CA TYR A 73 1.60 -3.63 -16.71
C TYR A 73 1.58 -2.09 -16.67
N LYS A 74 0.42 -1.49 -16.95
CA LYS A 74 0.24 -0.04 -16.87
C LYS A 74 0.50 0.54 -15.47
N ASP A 75 0.20 -0.21 -14.42
CA ASP A 75 0.44 0.22 -13.04
C ASP A 75 1.94 0.31 -12.74
N LEU A 76 2.70 -0.67 -13.25
CA LEU A 76 4.17 -0.69 -13.13
C LEU A 76 4.81 0.43 -13.96
N GLU A 77 4.32 0.69 -15.18
CA GLU A 77 4.76 1.84 -15.98
C GLU A 77 4.54 3.16 -15.25
N ASN A 78 3.40 3.32 -14.58
CA ASN A 78 3.09 4.49 -13.77
C ASN A 78 4.10 4.68 -12.62
N LEU A 79 4.40 3.60 -11.89
CA LEU A 79 5.42 3.63 -10.84
C LEU A 79 6.80 4.01 -11.40
N HIS A 80 7.21 3.39 -12.49
CA HIS A 80 8.49 3.69 -13.14
C HIS A 80 8.58 5.16 -13.57
N ALA A 81 7.50 5.72 -14.15
CA ALA A 81 7.45 7.12 -14.55
C ALA A 81 7.64 8.06 -13.36
N VAL A 82 6.89 7.83 -12.26
CA VAL A 82 7.02 8.64 -11.04
C VAL A 82 8.43 8.55 -10.45
N LYS A 83 9.03 7.37 -10.40
CA LYS A 83 10.39 7.19 -9.85
C LYS A 83 11.49 7.75 -10.76
N LYS A 84 11.28 7.80 -12.08
CA LYS A 84 12.28 8.26 -13.07
C LYS A 84 12.44 9.77 -13.08
N GLU A 85 11.37 10.54 -12.97
CA GLU A 85 11.34 12.01 -13.14
C GLU A 85 12.06 12.80 -12.03
N GLY A 86 12.97 12.17 -11.30
CA GLY A 86 13.78 12.84 -10.27
C GLY A 86 13.13 12.87 -8.88
N TYR A 87 11.93 12.38 -8.74
CA TYR A 87 11.21 12.25 -7.46
C TYR A 87 11.62 11.03 -6.64
N LYS A 88 12.79 10.49 -6.92
CA LYS A 88 13.40 9.36 -6.18
C LYS A 88 13.39 9.56 -4.67
N HIS A 89 13.52 10.82 -4.24
CA HIS A 89 13.61 11.16 -2.82
C HIS A 89 12.28 11.53 -2.17
N HIS A 90 11.19 11.66 -2.95
CA HIS A 90 9.90 12.11 -2.43
C HIS A 90 8.88 10.97 -2.29
N LEU A 91 8.86 10.00 -3.21
CA LEU A 91 8.01 8.83 -3.07
C LEU A 91 8.67 7.82 -2.13
N LYS A 92 8.25 7.82 -0.89
CA LYS A 92 8.72 6.91 0.16
C LYS A 92 7.82 5.66 0.33
N TYR A 93 6.52 5.81 0.11
CA TYR A 93 5.52 4.79 0.40
C TYR A 93 4.78 4.36 -0.87
N LEU A 94 4.72 3.05 -1.09
CA LEU A 94 3.99 2.43 -2.19
C LEU A 94 2.96 1.45 -1.63
N CYS A 95 1.70 1.58 -2.03
CA CYS A 95 0.66 0.60 -1.75
C CYS A 95 0.38 -0.25 -3.00
N ILE A 96 0.62 -1.56 -2.92
CA ILE A 96 0.27 -2.51 -3.99
C ILE A 96 -1.06 -3.14 -3.59
N ASP A 97 -2.13 -2.74 -4.30
CA ASP A 97 -3.51 -3.02 -3.91
C ASP A 97 -4.22 -3.92 -4.90
N VAL A 98 -4.61 -5.10 -4.43
CA VAL A 98 -5.45 -6.06 -5.14
C VAL A 98 -6.65 -6.46 -4.28
N ALA A 99 -7.78 -6.72 -4.93
CA ALA A 99 -9.01 -7.13 -4.21
C ALA A 99 -8.86 -8.47 -3.47
N ASN A 100 -7.98 -9.33 -4.00
CA ASN A 100 -7.65 -10.63 -3.43
C ASN A 100 -6.18 -10.94 -3.72
N GLY A 101 -5.36 -10.97 -2.66
CA GLY A 101 -3.92 -11.19 -2.73
C GLY A 101 -3.48 -12.64 -3.00
N TYR A 102 -4.44 -13.56 -3.15
CA TYR A 102 -4.16 -14.99 -3.38
C TYR A 102 -3.76 -15.27 -4.83
N SER A 103 -2.62 -14.76 -5.26
CA SER A 103 -2.06 -15.12 -6.55
C SER A 103 -0.53 -15.07 -6.48
N GLU A 104 0.11 -16.10 -7.02
CA GLU A 104 1.57 -16.18 -7.19
C GLU A 104 2.13 -14.92 -7.89
N ARG A 105 1.42 -14.43 -8.90
CA ARG A 105 1.79 -13.20 -9.61
C ARG A 105 1.86 -11.98 -8.67
N PHE A 106 1.00 -11.91 -7.66
CA PHE A 106 1.01 -10.79 -6.72
C PHE A 106 2.28 -10.78 -5.87
N ALA A 107 2.65 -11.92 -5.29
CA ALA A 107 3.88 -12.08 -4.51
C ALA A 107 5.12 -11.79 -5.37
N THR A 108 5.16 -12.34 -6.60
CA THR A 108 6.25 -12.08 -7.56
C THR A 108 6.42 -10.58 -7.85
N ILE A 109 5.33 -9.84 -8.07
CA ILE A 109 5.40 -8.39 -8.33
C ILE A 109 5.89 -7.62 -7.10
N VAL A 110 5.48 -8.01 -5.89
CA VAL A 110 6.01 -7.40 -4.65
C VAL A 110 7.52 -7.60 -4.58
N GLU A 111 8.01 -8.81 -4.86
CA GLU A 111 9.44 -9.12 -4.88
C GLU A 111 10.20 -8.33 -5.96
N GLU A 112 9.70 -8.28 -7.19
CA GLU A 112 10.31 -7.51 -8.29
C GLU A 112 10.42 -6.02 -7.95
N ILE A 113 9.38 -5.44 -7.35
CA ILE A 113 9.38 -4.05 -6.91
C ILE A 113 10.37 -3.84 -5.77
N ARG A 114 10.47 -4.75 -4.81
CA ARG A 114 11.46 -4.70 -3.73
C ARG A 114 12.88 -4.73 -4.26
N GLN A 115 13.16 -5.62 -5.22
CA GLN A 115 14.48 -5.72 -5.84
C GLN A 115 14.84 -4.48 -6.65
N THR A 116 13.85 -3.86 -7.30
CA THR A 116 14.06 -2.67 -8.13
C THR A 116 14.17 -1.38 -7.30
N TYR A 117 13.39 -1.28 -6.22
CA TYR A 117 13.27 -0.08 -5.38
C TYR A 117 13.42 -0.44 -3.90
N ALA A 118 14.65 -0.68 -3.47
CA ALA A 118 14.98 -1.08 -2.10
C ALA A 118 14.60 0.00 -1.06
N ASP A 119 14.54 1.26 -1.48
CA ASP A 119 14.22 2.44 -0.65
C ASP A 119 12.73 2.63 -0.36
N LEU A 120 11.84 1.89 -1.04
CA LEU A 120 10.40 2.03 -0.83
C LEU A 120 9.91 1.27 0.41
N VAL A 121 9.02 1.89 1.17
CA VAL A 121 8.17 1.19 2.13
C VAL A 121 6.97 0.63 1.38
N ILE A 122 6.93 -0.69 1.25
CA ILE A 122 5.89 -1.40 0.50
C ILE A 122 4.76 -1.82 1.43
N ILE A 123 3.56 -1.35 1.11
CA ILE A 123 2.30 -1.76 1.72
C ILE A 123 1.60 -2.69 0.73
N ALA A 124 1.35 -3.95 1.08
CA ALA A 124 0.80 -4.92 0.13
C ALA A 124 -0.47 -5.60 0.69
N GLY A 125 -1.43 -5.85 -0.15
CA GLY A 125 -2.67 -6.57 0.21
C GLY A 125 -3.78 -6.42 -0.84
N ASN A 126 -4.96 -6.99 -0.58
CA ASN A 126 -5.43 -7.46 0.71
C ASN A 126 -5.39 -8.99 0.84
N VAL A 127 -5.11 -9.44 2.03
CA VAL A 127 -5.08 -10.86 2.42
C VAL A 127 -5.89 -11.09 3.68
N VAL A 128 -6.17 -12.37 4.02
CA VAL A 128 -6.96 -12.73 5.21
C VAL A 128 -6.42 -13.96 5.93
N THR A 129 -5.30 -14.56 5.49
CA THR A 129 -4.69 -15.72 6.14
C THR A 129 -3.24 -15.47 6.54
N GLY A 130 -2.79 -16.22 7.54
CA GLY A 130 -1.39 -16.19 7.98
C GLY A 130 -0.41 -16.56 6.88
N GLU A 131 -0.71 -17.60 6.09
CA GLU A 131 0.13 -18.08 5.00
C GLU A 131 0.44 -16.98 3.97
N MET A 132 -0.58 -16.25 3.51
CA MET A 132 -0.35 -15.16 2.55
C MET A 132 0.30 -13.94 3.19
N THR A 133 0.08 -13.72 4.48
CA THR A 133 0.78 -12.68 5.24
C THR A 133 2.27 -12.96 5.27
N GLU A 134 2.66 -14.18 5.62
CA GLU A 134 4.05 -14.63 5.64
C GLU A 134 4.68 -14.51 4.23
N GLU A 135 4.00 -14.98 3.19
CA GLU A 135 4.48 -14.91 1.82
C GLU A 135 4.76 -13.47 1.38
N LEU A 136 3.85 -12.52 1.67
CA LEU A 136 4.07 -11.11 1.33
C LEU A 136 5.24 -10.49 2.10
N ILE A 137 5.42 -10.84 3.37
CA ILE A 137 6.57 -10.39 4.16
C ILE A 137 7.86 -10.93 3.56
N LEU A 138 7.92 -12.21 3.22
CA LEU A 138 9.08 -12.83 2.59
C LEU A 138 9.37 -12.27 1.20
N SER A 139 8.34 -11.85 0.46
CA SER A 139 8.47 -11.15 -0.83
C SER A 139 8.93 -9.68 -0.68
N GLY A 140 9.06 -9.16 0.56
CA GLY A 140 9.61 -7.84 0.83
C GLY A 140 8.59 -6.75 1.16
N ALA A 141 7.34 -7.09 1.49
CA ALA A 141 6.38 -6.12 2.03
C ALA A 141 6.79 -5.70 3.46
N ASN A 142 6.72 -4.40 3.74
CA ASN A 142 6.95 -3.86 5.09
C ASN A 142 5.66 -3.83 5.90
N ILE A 143 4.52 -3.66 5.23
CA ILE A 143 3.19 -3.57 5.84
C ILE A 143 2.24 -4.44 5.04
N VAL A 144 1.47 -5.29 5.71
CA VAL A 144 0.45 -6.14 5.06
C VAL A 144 -0.94 -5.58 5.35
N LYS A 145 -1.74 -5.38 4.30
CA LYS A 145 -3.14 -4.97 4.40
C LYS A 145 -4.01 -6.20 4.60
N VAL A 146 -4.63 -6.30 5.76
CA VAL A 146 -5.48 -7.44 6.16
C VAL A 146 -6.96 -7.08 6.05
N GLY A 147 -7.71 -7.91 5.34
CA GLY A 147 -9.18 -7.84 5.24
C GLY A 147 -9.70 -7.93 3.81
N ILE A 148 -10.65 -8.83 3.59
CA ILE A 148 -11.38 -8.98 2.32
C ILE A 148 -12.86 -9.09 2.65
N GLY A 149 -13.64 -8.13 2.17
CA GLY A 149 -15.10 -8.12 2.28
C GLY A 149 -15.70 -8.15 3.70
N PRO A 150 -15.08 -7.54 4.74
CA PRO A 150 -15.57 -7.66 6.11
C PRO A 150 -16.74 -6.73 6.42
N GLY A 151 -16.93 -5.68 5.63
CA GLY A 151 -17.99 -4.69 5.85
C GLY A 151 -19.38 -5.24 5.61
N SER A 152 -20.36 -4.80 6.41
CA SER A 152 -21.76 -5.24 6.29
C SER A 152 -22.39 -4.90 4.95
N VAL A 153 -21.95 -3.80 4.32
CA VAL A 153 -22.42 -3.34 2.99
C VAL A 153 -21.49 -3.75 1.84
N CYS A 154 -20.42 -4.49 2.13
CA CYS A 154 -19.45 -4.87 1.12
C CYS A 154 -20.03 -5.91 0.14
N THR A 155 -19.96 -5.59 -1.16
CA THR A 155 -20.43 -6.46 -2.23
C THR A 155 -19.42 -7.50 -2.68
N THR A 156 -18.17 -7.43 -2.23
CA THR A 156 -17.07 -8.32 -2.63
C THR A 156 -17.43 -9.79 -2.37
N ARG A 157 -17.97 -10.10 -1.18
CA ARG A 157 -18.39 -11.46 -0.82
C ARG A 157 -19.48 -12.00 -1.75
N ILE A 158 -20.41 -11.15 -2.15
CA ILE A 158 -21.52 -11.51 -3.03
C ILE A 158 -21.01 -11.75 -4.45
N LYS A 159 -20.11 -10.89 -4.93
CA LYS A 159 -19.61 -10.93 -6.31
C LYS A 159 -18.50 -11.95 -6.54
N THR A 160 -17.62 -12.16 -5.56
CA THR A 160 -16.43 -13.02 -5.70
C THR A 160 -16.51 -14.31 -4.91
N GLY A 161 -17.46 -14.45 -3.98
CA GLY A 161 -17.52 -15.56 -3.04
C GLY A 161 -16.42 -15.53 -1.96
N VAL A 162 -15.58 -14.49 -1.94
CA VAL A 162 -14.44 -14.36 -1.03
C VAL A 162 -14.74 -13.33 0.04
N GLY A 163 -14.46 -13.66 1.29
CA GLY A 163 -14.57 -12.76 2.43
C GLY A 163 -14.31 -13.48 3.73
N TYR A 164 -13.79 -12.75 4.71
CA TYR A 164 -13.44 -13.31 6.01
C TYR A 164 -13.78 -12.30 7.12
N PRO A 165 -14.26 -12.75 8.30
CA PRO A 165 -14.54 -11.86 9.43
C PRO A 165 -13.25 -11.12 9.85
N GLN A 166 -13.34 -9.78 9.98
CA GLN A 166 -12.14 -8.96 10.16
C GLN A 166 -11.34 -9.29 11.41
N LEU A 167 -12.01 -9.53 12.54
CA LEU A 167 -11.32 -9.85 13.79
C LEU A 167 -10.53 -11.16 13.68
N SER A 168 -11.13 -12.19 13.07
CA SER A 168 -10.46 -13.48 12.86
C SER A 168 -9.27 -13.34 11.91
N ALA A 169 -9.44 -12.58 10.82
CA ALA A 169 -8.34 -12.29 9.89
C ALA A 169 -7.18 -11.57 10.58
N ILE A 170 -7.46 -10.57 11.42
CA ILE A 170 -6.41 -9.83 12.15
C ILE A 170 -5.66 -10.74 13.11
N ILE A 171 -6.36 -11.58 13.88
CA ILE A 171 -5.73 -12.50 14.83
C ILE A 171 -4.78 -13.46 14.10
N GLU A 172 -5.26 -14.10 13.03
CA GLU A 172 -4.48 -15.06 12.25
C GLU A 172 -3.27 -14.39 11.56
N CYS A 173 -3.49 -13.27 10.89
CA CYS A 173 -2.42 -12.58 10.16
C CYS A 173 -1.38 -11.94 11.10
N ALA A 174 -1.81 -11.42 12.25
CA ALA A 174 -0.89 -10.86 13.24
C ALA A 174 -0.02 -11.94 13.88
N ASP A 175 -0.57 -13.13 14.16
CA ASP A 175 0.18 -14.27 14.70
C ASP A 175 1.25 -14.73 13.70
N ALA A 176 0.93 -14.79 12.42
CA ALA A 176 1.87 -15.14 11.36
C ALA A 176 2.96 -14.08 11.11
N ALA A 177 2.70 -12.82 11.42
CA ALA A 177 3.65 -11.71 11.22
C ALA A 177 4.66 -11.56 12.38
N HIS A 178 4.47 -12.25 13.50
CA HIS A 178 5.34 -12.21 14.69
C HIS A 178 6.27 -13.41 14.71
#